data_4f20536d986bd9776525c1bd8e40a93b
#
_entry.id   4f20536d986bd9776525c1bd8e40a93b
#
_cell.length_a   1.000
_cell.length_b   1.000
_cell.length_c   1.000
_cell.angle_alpha   90.00
_cell.angle_beta   90.00
_cell.angle_gamma   90.00
#
_symmetry.space_group_name_H-M   'P 1'
#
loop_
_entity.id
_entity.type
_entity.pdbx_description
1 polymer ?
#
loop_
_entity_poly.entity_id
_entity_poly.type
_entity_poly.pdbx_seq_one_letter_code
_entity_poly.pdbx_strand_id
1 'polypeptide(L)'
;MSGRVISSEPLLRLTLLALAACGWINGQSTPAEWQPMFDGKSLAGWRETGYTARGQVRVNKGVLILGRGDPLTGINWVADFPKSNYELRFEGARLQGNDFFAALTFPAGNGYCTWVTGGWGGDIVGLSNIDGWDASDNETRSYLNFEEGRWYTLRLRVTDDRIMAWIDEQSVIDVNIAGRELTLYRGETKLSAPLGFASYRTTGGLRKIEYRLLRAPSEN
;
A
#
# COMPACT_ATOMS: atom_id res chain seq x y z
N MET A 1 -54.59 -66.53 -50.14
CA MET A 1 -53.15 -66.83 -49.79
C MET A 1 -52.44 -65.51 -49.63
N SER A 2 -52.04 -65.29 -48.42
CA SER A 2 -51.55 -64.01 -47.90
C SER A 2 -50.05 -63.87 -48.15
N GLY A 3 -49.64 -62.80 -48.82
CA GLY A 3 -48.23 -62.42 -48.95
C GLY A 3 -47.94 -61.17 -48.15
N ARG A 4 -47.14 -61.33 -47.10
CA ARG A 4 -46.62 -60.20 -46.25
C ARG A 4 -45.54 -59.44 -46.99
N VAL A 5 -45.77 -58.15 -47.16
CA VAL A 5 -44.70 -57.19 -47.55
C VAL A 5 -44.02 -56.69 -46.37
N ILE A 6 -42.70 -56.89 -46.29
CA ILE A 6 -41.81 -56.36 -45.21
C ILE A 6 -41.27 -55.01 -45.71
N SER A 7 -41.65 -53.92 -45.06
CA SER A 7 -41.09 -52.61 -45.29
C SER A 7 -39.85 -52.39 -44.43
N SER A 8 -38.73 -52.17 -45.09
CA SER A 8 -37.45 -51.78 -44.44
C SER A 8 -37.40 -50.26 -44.27
N GLU A 9 -37.40 -49.79 -43.02
CA GLU A 9 -37.14 -48.39 -42.71
C GLU A 9 -35.64 -48.15 -42.67
N PRO A 10 -35.11 -47.01 -43.14
CA PRO A 10 -33.69 -46.65 -42.99
C PRO A 10 -33.44 -45.98 -41.64
N LEU A 11 -32.54 -46.56 -40.88
CA LEU A 11 -31.97 -45.96 -39.65
C LEU A 11 -31.20 -44.68 -39.96
N LEU A 12 -31.79 -43.55 -39.59
CA LEU A 12 -31.15 -42.23 -39.63
C LEU A 12 -30.12 -42.16 -38.47
N ARG A 13 -28.83 -42.30 -38.76
CA ARG A 13 -27.74 -42.07 -37.79
C ARG A 13 -27.57 -40.58 -37.56
N LEU A 14 -28.03 -40.11 -36.40
CA LEU A 14 -27.78 -38.78 -35.92
C LEU A 14 -26.35 -38.70 -35.39
N THR A 15 -25.45 -38.08 -36.16
CA THR A 15 -24.07 -37.77 -35.70
C THR A 15 -24.14 -36.50 -34.85
N LEU A 16 -24.04 -36.65 -33.53
CA LEU A 16 -23.83 -35.49 -32.62
C LEU A 16 -22.41 -34.96 -32.83
N LEU A 17 -22.28 -33.79 -33.44
CA LEU A 17 -21.07 -32.95 -33.37
C LEU A 17 -21.02 -32.31 -32.00
N ALA A 18 -20.14 -32.78 -31.11
CA ALA A 18 -19.79 -32.09 -29.89
C ALA A 18 -18.89 -30.90 -30.24
N LEU A 19 -19.46 -29.71 -30.28
CA LEU A 19 -18.69 -28.46 -30.29
C LEU A 19 -18.02 -28.32 -28.94
N ALA A 20 -16.71 -28.61 -28.87
CA ALA A 20 -15.87 -28.25 -27.75
C ALA A 20 -15.73 -26.71 -27.74
N ALA A 21 -16.54 -26.05 -26.94
CA ALA A 21 -16.34 -24.64 -26.62
C ALA A 21 -15.05 -24.53 -25.78
N CYS A 22 -13.95 -24.21 -26.45
CA CYS A 22 -12.70 -23.83 -25.80
C CYS A 22 -12.90 -22.44 -25.13
N GLY A 23 -13.40 -22.44 -23.90
CA GLY A 23 -13.54 -21.24 -23.10
C GLY A 23 -12.16 -20.69 -22.81
N TRP A 24 -11.82 -19.57 -23.43
CA TRP A 24 -10.68 -18.75 -23.05
C TRP A 24 -10.94 -18.26 -21.63
N ILE A 25 -10.37 -18.94 -20.63
CA ILE A 25 -10.30 -18.42 -19.26
C ILE A 25 -9.29 -17.28 -19.33
N ASN A 26 -9.79 -16.05 -19.48
CA ASN A 26 -9.00 -14.87 -19.20
C ASN A 26 -8.53 -14.96 -17.75
N GLY A 27 -7.33 -15.39 -17.54
CA GLY A 27 -6.68 -15.48 -16.24
C GLY A 27 -6.36 -14.10 -15.66
N GLN A 28 -7.41 -13.30 -15.37
CA GLN A 28 -7.24 -12.15 -14.49
C GLN A 28 -6.98 -12.71 -13.09
N SER A 29 -5.71 -12.76 -12.71
CA SER A 29 -5.33 -13.13 -11.36
C SER A 29 -5.96 -12.12 -10.39
N THR A 30 -6.92 -12.59 -9.60
CA THR A 30 -7.48 -11.79 -8.50
C THR A 30 -6.34 -11.35 -7.58
N PRO A 31 -6.27 -10.07 -7.17
CA PRO A 31 -5.31 -9.62 -6.18
C PRO A 31 -5.39 -10.48 -4.92
N ALA A 32 -4.27 -10.69 -4.24
CA ALA A 32 -4.27 -11.39 -2.96
C ALA A 32 -5.16 -10.65 -1.95
N GLU A 33 -5.70 -11.39 -0.98
CA GLU A 33 -6.50 -10.80 0.09
C GLU A 33 -5.66 -9.84 0.94
N TRP A 34 -6.32 -8.83 1.51
CA TRP A 34 -5.70 -7.91 2.45
C TRP A 34 -5.35 -8.62 3.76
N GLN A 35 -4.11 -8.49 4.19
CA GLN A 35 -3.59 -9.04 5.42
C GLN A 35 -3.47 -7.94 6.47
N PRO A 36 -4.10 -8.08 7.64
CA PRO A 36 -4.02 -7.07 8.68
C PRO A 36 -2.61 -7.01 9.28
N MET A 37 -2.09 -5.80 9.46
CA MET A 37 -0.83 -5.50 10.12
C MET A 37 -1.02 -4.87 11.51
N PHE A 38 -2.23 -4.51 11.88
CA PHE A 38 -2.57 -3.94 13.17
C PHE A 38 -3.88 -4.54 13.68
N ASP A 39 -3.86 -5.10 14.89
CA ASP A 39 -4.97 -5.80 15.53
C ASP A 39 -5.97 -4.85 16.23
N GLY A 40 -5.67 -3.55 16.29
CA GLY A 40 -6.46 -2.56 17.02
C GLY A 40 -6.35 -2.63 18.54
N LYS A 41 -5.48 -3.49 19.08
CA LYS A 41 -5.42 -3.77 20.54
C LYS A 41 -4.01 -3.61 21.09
N SER A 42 -2.98 -3.94 20.34
CA SER A 42 -1.60 -4.00 20.81
C SER A 42 -0.61 -3.56 19.74
N LEU A 43 0.68 -3.48 20.09
CA LEU A 43 1.78 -3.28 19.14
C LEU A 43 2.31 -4.60 18.58
N ALA A 44 1.53 -5.70 18.60
CA ALA A 44 1.97 -6.96 18.02
C ALA A 44 2.42 -6.78 16.55
N GLY A 45 3.63 -7.24 16.22
CA GLY A 45 4.25 -7.03 14.90
C GLY A 45 4.91 -5.67 14.71
N TRP A 46 4.80 -4.74 15.67
CA TRP A 46 5.41 -3.42 15.65
C TRP A 46 6.32 -3.20 16.86
N ARG A 47 7.35 -2.37 16.69
CA ARG A 47 8.18 -1.85 17.78
C ARG A 47 8.29 -0.34 17.66
N GLU A 48 8.49 0.34 18.76
CA GLU A 48 8.79 1.77 18.75
C GLU A 48 10.12 2.03 18.03
N THR A 49 10.16 3.04 17.17
CA THR A 49 11.38 3.47 16.52
C THR A 49 12.29 4.13 17.56
N GLY A 50 13.60 3.83 17.52
CA GLY A 50 14.58 4.32 18.48
C GLY A 50 14.99 5.78 18.31
N TYR A 51 14.05 6.69 18.03
CA TYR A 51 14.29 8.13 17.95
C TYR A 51 14.70 8.69 19.32
N THR A 52 15.61 9.68 19.34
CA THR A 52 16.25 10.17 20.57
C THR A 52 15.24 10.78 21.55
N ALA A 53 14.37 11.66 21.09
CA ALA A 53 13.38 12.36 21.94
C ALA A 53 11.94 12.06 21.47
N ARG A 54 11.66 10.76 21.28
CA ARG A 54 10.33 10.31 20.82
C ARG A 54 9.27 10.56 21.89
N GLY A 55 8.07 10.86 21.41
CA GLY A 55 6.86 10.86 22.23
C GLY A 55 6.39 9.44 22.56
N GLN A 56 5.38 9.34 23.39
CA GLN A 56 4.79 8.06 23.78
C GLN A 56 4.03 7.43 22.59
N VAL A 57 4.32 6.16 22.33
CA VAL A 57 3.49 5.32 21.46
C VAL A 57 2.49 4.53 22.32
N ARG A 58 1.23 4.51 21.93
CA ARG A 58 0.18 3.76 22.64
C ARG A 58 -0.95 3.34 21.73
N VAL A 59 -1.68 2.33 22.14
CA VAL A 59 -2.94 1.91 21.50
C VAL A 59 -4.10 2.32 22.40
N ASN A 60 -5.10 2.99 21.83
CA ASN A 60 -6.30 3.39 22.56
C ASN A 60 -7.53 3.29 21.63
N LYS A 61 -8.54 2.52 22.04
CA LYS A 61 -9.82 2.35 21.33
C LYS A 61 -9.65 2.04 19.83
N GLY A 62 -8.75 1.11 19.50
CA GLY A 62 -8.51 0.71 18.11
C GLY A 62 -7.60 1.63 17.30
N VAL A 63 -7.03 2.65 17.92
CA VAL A 63 -6.11 3.61 17.31
C VAL A 63 -4.72 3.45 17.87
N LEU A 64 -3.73 3.30 17.00
CA LEU A 64 -2.33 3.41 17.32
C LEU A 64 -1.95 4.91 17.28
N ILE A 65 -1.51 5.45 18.39
CA ILE A 65 -1.22 6.87 18.56
C ILE A 65 0.29 7.06 18.67
N LEU A 66 0.83 7.84 17.73
CA LEU A 66 2.18 8.38 17.77
C LEU A 66 2.11 9.73 18.50
N GLY A 67 2.48 9.77 19.78
CA GLY A 67 2.48 11.02 20.54
C GLY A 67 3.53 11.99 20.01
N ARG A 68 3.36 13.27 20.29
CA ARG A 68 4.29 14.31 19.84
C ARG A 68 5.71 14.05 20.37
N GLY A 69 6.68 13.91 19.46
CA GLY A 69 8.11 13.84 19.73
C GLY A 69 8.82 15.19 19.56
N ASP A 70 10.12 15.23 19.87
CA ASP A 70 11.01 16.35 19.55
C ASP A 70 12.28 15.86 18.84
N PRO A 71 12.27 15.75 17.49
CA PRO A 71 11.10 16.01 16.68
C PRO A 71 10.22 14.79 16.37
N LEU A 72 10.75 13.56 16.41
CA LEU A 72 10.14 12.38 15.80
C LEU A 72 9.52 11.41 16.81
N THR A 73 8.41 10.80 16.44
CA THR A 73 7.87 9.58 17.05
C THR A 73 7.51 8.59 15.94
N GLY A 74 7.75 7.30 16.15
CA GLY A 74 7.44 6.32 15.13
C GLY A 74 7.45 4.88 15.61
N ILE A 75 7.07 4.00 14.68
CA ILE A 75 7.05 2.56 14.84
C ILE A 75 7.63 1.88 13.60
N ASN A 76 8.23 0.71 13.79
CA ASN A 76 8.73 -0.15 12.72
C ASN A 76 8.02 -1.49 12.71
N TRP A 77 7.72 -2.01 11.52
CA TRP A 77 7.32 -3.38 11.33
C TRP A 77 8.51 -4.32 11.59
N VAL A 78 8.27 -5.43 12.33
CA VAL A 78 9.36 -6.30 12.79
C VAL A 78 9.54 -7.57 11.95
N ALA A 79 8.54 -7.94 11.16
CA ALA A 79 8.63 -9.09 10.25
C ALA A 79 9.15 -8.67 8.87
N ASP A 80 9.51 -9.65 8.06
CA ASP A 80 9.87 -9.43 6.67
C ASP A 80 8.75 -8.75 5.90
N PHE A 81 9.12 -7.90 4.95
CA PHE A 81 8.18 -7.19 4.09
C PHE A 81 8.68 -7.18 2.65
N PRO A 82 7.79 -7.34 1.64
CA PRO A 82 8.18 -7.39 0.24
C PRO A 82 8.83 -6.07 -0.20
N LYS A 83 9.79 -6.16 -1.15
CA LYS A 83 10.50 -5.01 -1.68
C LYS A 83 9.79 -4.34 -2.87
N SER A 84 8.89 -5.07 -3.52
CA SER A 84 8.05 -4.58 -4.63
C SER A 84 6.80 -5.46 -4.78
N ASN A 85 5.93 -5.10 -5.70
CA ASN A 85 4.72 -5.82 -6.08
C ASN A 85 3.74 -6.04 -4.90
N TYR A 86 3.48 -4.96 -4.17
CA TYR A 86 2.54 -4.93 -3.06
C TYR A 86 1.69 -3.66 -3.03
N GLU A 87 0.59 -3.73 -2.30
CA GLU A 87 -0.16 -2.57 -1.84
C GLU A 87 -0.21 -2.55 -0.31
N LEU A 88 -0.18 -1.35 0.24
CA LEU A 88 -0.41 -1.08 1.65
C LEU A 88 -1.50 -0.02 1.78
N ARG A 89 -2.44 -0.20 2.70
CA ARG A 89 -3.46 0.80 3.01
C ARG A 89 -3.61 0.98 4.51
N PHE A 90 -4.01 2.16 4.91
CA PHE A 90 -4.29 2.48 6.30
C PHE A 90 -5.18 3.72 6.39
N GLU A 91 -5.73 3.95 7.58
CA GLU A 91 -6.33 5.25 7.89
C GLU A 91 -5.40 6.02 8.82
N GLY A 92 -5.15 7.30 8.50
CA GLY A 92 -4.31 8.22 9.24
C GLY A 92 -5.04 9.51 9.59
N ALA A 93 -4.73 10.07 10.76
CA ALA A 93 -5.27 11.37 11.19
C ALA A 93 -4.21 12.21 11.89
N ARG A 94 -4.20 13.51 11.62
CA ARG A 94 -3.50 14.51 12.43
C ARG A 94 -4.37 14.78 13.66
N LEU A 95 -3.96 14.29 14.84
CA LEU A 95 -4.74 14.46 16.07
C LEU A 95 -4.39 15.75 16.80
N GLN A 96 -3.16 16.26 16.60
CA GLN A 96 -2.69 17.53 17.16
C GLN A 96 -1.38 17.93 16.49
N GLY A 97 -1.17 19.19 16.21
CA GLY A 97 0.06 19.72 15.61
C GLY A 97 -0.12 20.09 14.14
N ASN A 98 0.97 20.41 13.45
CA ASN A 98 0.92 21.02 12.11
C ASN A 98 1.98 20.51 11.14
N ASP A 99 2.55 19.33 11.37
CA ASP A 99 3.51 18.73 10.44
C ASP A 99 3.07 17.30 10.10
N PHE A 100 3.93 16.49 9.47
CA PHE A 100 3.52 15.16 9.05
C PHE A 100 3.11 14.28 10.25
N PHE A 101 2.03 13.53 10.03
CA PHE A 101 1.37 12.78 11.09
C PHE A 101 1.38 11.26 10.85
N ALA A 102 1.67 10.83 9.62
CA ALA A 102 1.63 9.43 9.19
C ALA A 102 2.62 9.17 8.04
N ALA A 103 3.82 9.79 8.10
CA ALA A 103 4.84 9.53 7.10
C ALA A 103 5.19 8.04 7.10
N LEU A 104 5.06 7.40 5.94
CA LEU A 104 5.29 5.97 5.75
C LEU A 104 6.62 5.76 5.03
N THR A 105 7.61 5.18 5.74
CA THR A 105 8.81 4.63 5.12
C THR A 105 8.54 3.22 4.64
N PHE A 106 8.97 2.90 3.42
CA PHE A 106 8.68 1.61 2.78
C PHE A 106 9.79 1.20 1.81
N PRO A 107 9.97 -0.11 1.56
CA PRO A 107 10.92 -0.60 0.55
C PRO A 107 10.33 -0.44 -0.87
N ALA A 108 11.21 -0.09 -1.83
CA ALA A 108 10.89 -0.06 -3.26
C ALA A 108 12.10 -0.52 -4.05
N GLY A 109 12.03 -1.72 -4.62
CA GLY A 109 13.15 -2.35 -5.31
C GLY A 109 14.37 -2.53 -4.40
N ASN A 110 15.49 -1.94 -4.77
CA ASN A 110 16.74 -2.01 -4.00
C ASN A 110 16.91 -0.89 -2.97
N GLY A 111 15.95 0.04 -2.89
CA GLY A 111 16.01 1.20 -2.00
C GLY A 111 14.84 1.28 -1.03
N TYR A 112 14.79 2.40 -0.35
CA TYR A 112 13.70 2.78 0.54
C TYR A 112 13.27 4.20 0.23
N CYS A 113 12.00 4.49 0.43
CA CYS A 113 11.47 5.83 0.26
C CYS A 113 10.50 6.15 1.40
N THR A 114 10.25 7.42 1.64
CA THR A 114 9.25 7.85 2.62
C THR A 114 8.15 8.64 1.92
N TRP A 115 6.91 8.17 2.02
CA TRP A 115 5.75 8.96 1.65
C TRP A 115 5.39 9.90 2.79
N VAL A 116 5.62 11.20 2.56
CA VAL A 116 5.32 12.27 3.52
C VAL A 116 3.88 12.75 3.32
N THR A 117 3.14 12.89 4.41
CA THR A 117 1.75 13.34 4.44
C THR A 117 1.58 14.53 5.39
N GLY A 118 1.58 15.73 4.82
CA GLY A 118 1.47 16.98 5.54
C GLY A 118 2.76 17.45 6.21
N GLY A 119 3.89 17.32 5.50
CA GLY A 119 5.18 17.82 5.95
C GLY A 119 5.39 19.31 5.69
N TRP A 120 6.58 19.80 6.12
CA TRP A 120 7.05 21.19 5.92
C TRP A 120 6.04 22.26 6.33
N GLY A 121 5.43 22.10 7.50
CA GLY A 121 4.46 23.05 8.02
C GLY A 121 3.01 22.65 7.80
N GLY A 122 2.76 21.46 7.20
CA GLY A 122 1.47 20.80 7.32
C GLY A 122 0.74 20.43 6.06
N ASP A 123 1.19 20.84 4.88
CA ASP A 123 0.46 20.68 3.63
C ASP A 123 1.21 19.93 2.50
N ILE A 124 2.54 19.72 2.61
CA ILE A 124 3.30 19.00 1.59
C ILE A 124 3.03 17.51 1.65
N VAL A 125 2.69 16.95 0.47
CA VAL A 125 2.60 15.52 0.20
C VAL A 125 3.60 15.19 -0.92
N GLY A 126 4.38 14.11 -0.74
CA GLY A 126 5.35 13.67 -1.74
C GLY A 126 6.25 12.55 -1.24
N LEU A 127 7.19 12.12 -2.06
CA LEU A 127 8.16 11.07 -1.77
C LEU A 127 9.52 11.65 -1.40
N SER A 128 10.14 11.16 -0.34
CA SER A 128 11.48 11.50 0.11
C SER A 128 12.35 10.24 0.24
N ASN A 129 13.50 10.09 -0.48
CA ASN A 129 14.01 10.96 -1.54
C ASN A 129 14.01 10.22 -2.86
N ILE A 130 13.90 10.96 -3.96
CA ILE A 130 14.12 10.46 -5.33
C ILE A 130 15.32 11.23 -5.92
N ASP A 131 16.35 10.51 -6.34
CA ASP A 131 17.60 11.08 -6.92
C ASP A 131 18.23 12.17 -6.05
N GLY A 132 18.16 11.98 -4.72
CA GLY A 132 18.69 12.91 -3.73
C GLY A 132 17.77 14.08 -3.36
N TRP A 133 16.64 14.27 -4.05
CA TRP A 133 15.67 15.35 -3.79
C TRP A 133 14.56 14.87 -2.85
N ASP A 134 14.26 15.67 -1.84
CA ASP A 134 13.19 15.34 -0.90
C ASP A 134 11.79 15.72 -1.44
N ALA A 135 10.74 15.41 -0.66
CA ALA A 135 9.35 15.61 -1.06
C ALA A 135 9.00 17.10 -1.31
N SER A 136 9.78 18.05 -0.80
CA SER A 136 9.55 19.47 -1.05
C SER A 136 10.14 19.95 -2.38
N ASP A 137 11.03 19.17 -3.00
CA ASP A 137 11.84 19.63 -4.13
C ASP A 137 11.82 18.71 -5.36
N ASN A 138 11.13 17.55 -5.30
CA ASN A 138 11.02 16.68 -6.45
C ASN A 138 9.62 16.72 -7.11
N GLU A 139 9.46 16.04 -8.23
CA GLU A 139 8.25 16.02 -9.07
C GLU A 139 7.01 15.45 -8.39
N THR A 140 7.16 14.74 -7.27
CA THR A 140 6.01 14.17 -6.55
C THR A 140 5.37 15.14 -5.57
N ARG A 141 5.93 16.34 -5.42
CA ARG A 141 5.39 17.37 -4.53
C ARG A 141 3.99 17.77 -4.94
N SER A 142 3.08 17.70 -3.96
CA SER A 142 1.74 18.26 -4.05
C SER A 142 1.35 18.89 -2.71
N TYR A 143 0.23 19.61 -2.70
CA TYR A 143 -0.25 20.31 -1.50
C TYR A 143 -1.66 19.83 -1.16
N LEU A 144 -1.86 19.43 0.08
CA LEU A 144 -3.15 19.02 0.61
C LEU A 144 -3.32 19.52 2.05
N ASN A 145 -4.39 20.29 2.28
CA ASN A 145 -4.75 20.71 3.63
C ASN A 145 -5.33 19.53 4.42
N PHE A 146 -4.69 19.19 5.52
CA PHE A 146 -5.15 18.17 6.45
C PHE A 146 -5.84 18.81 7.64
N GLU A 147 -7.12 18.49 7.82
CA GLU A 147 -7.90 18.95 8.97
C GLU A 147 -7.53 18.14 10.23
N GLU A 148 -7.40 18.83 11.36
CA GLU A 148 -7.14 18.16 12.65
C GLU A 148 -8.32 17.28 13.04
N GLY A 149 -8.02 16.06 13.46
CA GLY A 149 -9.03 15.07 13.86
C GLY A 149 -9.73 14.33 12.70
N ARG A 150 -9.60 14.79 11.46
CA ARG A 150 -10.15 14.08 10.29
C ARG A 150 -9.32 12.86 9.95
N TRP A 151 -9.99 11.74 9.69
CA TRP A 151 -9.40 10.50 9.20
C TRP A 151 -9.36 10.49 7.68
N TYR A 152 -8.20 10.18 7.14
CA TYR A 152 -7.95 10.03 5.70
C TYR A 152 -7.65 8.57 5.41
N THR A 153 -8.16 8.05 4.29
CA THR A 153 -7.78 6.74 3.78
C THR A 153 -6.55 6.90 2.88
N LEU A 154 -5.46 6.25 3.22
CA LEU A 154 -4.20 6.30 2.48
C LEU A 154 -3.91 4.94 1.89
N ARG A 155 -3.55 4.92 0.60
CA ARG A 155 -3.19 3.70 -0.11
C ARG A 155 -1.93 3.92 -0.94
N LEU A 156 -0.98 3.02 -0.79
CA LEU A 156 0.29 2.97 -1.52
C LEU A 156 0.31 1.71 -2.37
N ARG A 157 0.75 1.81 -3.62
CA ARG A 157 1.11 0.68 -4.47
C ARG A 157 2.54 0.84 -4.95
N VAL A 158 3.32 -0.22 -4.81
CA VAL A 158 4.70 -0.31 -5.28
C VAL A 158 4.81 -1.48 -6.24
N THR A 159 5.24 -1.21 -7.47
CA THR A 159 5.64 -2.21 -8.46
C THR A 159 7.15 -2.17 -8.67
N ASP A 160 7.68 -2.98 -9.57
CA ASP A 160 9.13 -2.99 -9.86
C ASP A 160 9.62 -1.67 -10.48
N ASP A 161 8.73 -0.95 -11.15
CA ASP A 161 9.04 0.26 -11.92
C ASP A 161 8.24 1.51 -11.50
N ARG A 162 7.30 1.39 -10.54
CA ARG A 162 6.36 2.49 -10.27
C ARG A 162 5.93 2.58 -8.81
N ILE A 163 5.79 3.80 -8.31
CA ILE A 163 5.14 4.10 -7.04
C ILE A 163 3.89 4.94 -7.33
N MET A 164 2.76 4.49 -6.79
CA MET A 164 1.48 5.20 -6.86
C MET A 164 0.91 5.36 -5.45
N ALA A 165 0.33 6.53 -5.15
CA ALA A 165 -0.33 6.74 -3.86
C ALA A 165 -1.63 7.55 -4.01
N TRP A 166 -2.57 7.26 -3.13
CA TRP A 166 -3.90 7.89 -3.08
C TRP A 166 -4.24 8.30 -1.66
N ILE A 167 -4.91 9.45 -1.54
CA ILE A 167 -5.52 9.94 -0.30
C ILE A 167 -7.00 10.17 -0.59
N ASP A 168 -7.90 9.52 0.16
CA ASP A 168 -9.36 9.56 -0.06
C ASP A 168 -9.75 9.39 -1.54
N GLU A 169 -9.20 8.31 -2.19
CA GLU A 169 -9.37 7.96 -3.60
C GLU A 169 -8.73 8.95 -4.61
N GLN A 170 -8.27 10.12 -4.19
CA GLN A 170 -7.53 11.05 -5.04
C GLN A 170 -6.10 10.54 -5.26
N SER A 171 -5.69 10.39 -6.51
CA SER A 171 -4.29 10.10 -6.85
C SER A 171 -3.43 11.32 -6.52
N VAL A 172 -2.44 11.12 -5.63
CA VAL A 172 -1.51 12.19 -5.21
C VAL A 172 -0.08 11.93 -5.67
N ILE A 173 0.26 10.67 -5.99
CA ILE A 173 1.56 10.28 -6.53
C ILE A 173 1.34 9.24 -7.61
N ASP A 174 2.04 9.41 -8.74
CA ASP A 174 2.16 8.45 -9.81
C ASP A 174 3.49 8.67 -10.53
N VAL A 175 4.55 7.95 -10.11
CA VAL A 175 5.92 8.17 -10.58
C VAL A 175 6.57 6.88 -11.04
N ASN A 176 7.26 6.95 -12.19
CA ASN A 176 8.14 5.88 -12.64
C ASN A 176 9.47 5.93 -11.87
N ILE A 177 9.90 4.79 -11.33
CA ILE A 177 11.12 4.65 -10.52
C ILE A 177 12.19 3.78 -11.19
N ALA A 178 11.95 3.31 -12.41
CA ALA A 178 12.94 2.53 -13.15
C ALA A 178 14.23 3.33 -13.35
N GLY A 179 15.34 2.82 -12.84
CA GLY A 179 16.63 3.48 -12.91
C GLY A 179 16.81 4.70 -12.00
N ARG A 180 15.84 4.99 -11.12
CA ARG A 180 15.92 6.09 -10.15
C ARG A 180 16.60 5.63 -8.85
N GLU A 181 17.30 6.53 -8.21
CA GLU A 181 17.87 6.29 -6.87
C GLU A 181 16.84 6.65 -5.80
N LEU A 182 16.44 5.65 -5.01
CA LEU A 182 15.54 5.84 -3.88
C LEU A 182 16.32 5.75 -2.57
N THR A 183 16.28 6.83 -1.79
CA THR A 183 17.00 6.92 -0.51
C THR A 183 16.11 7.52 0.57
N LEU A 184 16.58 7.46 1.82
CA LEU A 184 15.88 8.08 2.93
C LEU A 184 16.47 9.46 3.24
N TYR A 185 15.61 10.36 3.70
CA TYR A 185 16.04 11.65 4.19
C TYR A 185 17.10 11.49 5.30
N ARG A 186 18.02 12.45 5.40
CA ARG A 186 19.13 12.41 6.34
C ARG A 186 18.68 12.41 7.81
N GLY A 187 19.55 11.94 8.70
CA GLY A 187 19.32 11.94 10.13
C GLY A 187 18.53 10.73 10.62
N GLU A 188 17.80 10.91 11.71
CA GLU A 188 17.09 9.83 12.40
C GLU A 188 15.93 9.24 11.58
N THR A 189 15.41 9.94 10.57
CA THR A 189 14.35 9.40 9.68
C THR A 189 14.72 8.04 9.06
N LYS A 190 16.03 7.76 8.89
CA LYS A 190 16.53 6.45 8.43
C LYS A 190 16.17 5.30 9.36
N LEU A 191 15.91 5.59 10.64
CA LEU A 191 15.51 4.58 11.61
C LEU A 191 14.11 3.99 11.35
N SER A 192 13.30 4.61 10.49
CA SER A 192 12.01 4.07 10.06
C SER A 192 12.13 2.88 9.10
N ALA A 193 13.32 2.62 8.52
CA ALA A 193 13.52 1.48 7.62
C ALA A 193 13.49 0.13 8.38
N PRO A 194 13.12 -0.99 7.69
CA PRO A 194 12.72 -1.10 6.30
C PRO A 194 11.27 -0.65 6.03
N LEU A 195 10.37 -0.77 7.01
CA LEU A 195 8.98 -0.34 6.96
C LEU A 195 8.61 0.29 8.30
N GLY A 196 8.07 1.51 8.27
CA GLY A 196 7.69 2.18 9.50
C GLY A 196 6.85 3.43 9.27
N PHE A 197 6.15 3.84 10.32
CA PHE A 197 5.40 5.09 10.36
C PHE A 197 6.08 6.07 11.29
N ALA A 198 6.04 7.34 10.93
CA ALA A 198 6.55 8.43 11.77
C ALA A 198 5.65 9.66 11.75
N SER A 199 5.72 10.43 12.85
CA SER A 199 5.18 11.79 12.96
C SER A 199 6.29 12.76 13.38
N TYR A 200 6.15 14.04 13.00
CA TYR A 200 7.11 15.09 13.31
C TYR A 200 6.44 16.21 14.10
N ARG A 201 6.86 16.42 15.36
CA ARG A 201 6.28 17.43 16.28
C ARG A 201 4.75 17.45 16.31
N THR A 202 4.14 16.32 15.95
CA THR A 202 2.73 16.14 15.70
C THR A 202 2.26 14.85 16.36
N THR A 203 1.06 14.85 16.92
CA THR A 203 0.41 13.64 17.37
C THR A 203 -0.35 13.03 16.19
N GLY A 204 0.07 11.86 15.73
CA GLY A 204 -0.55 11.10 14.66
C GLY A 204 -1.40 9.95 15.18
N GLY A 205 -2.51 9.66 14.49
CA GLY A 205 -3.32 8.47 14.72
C GLY A 205 -3.29 7.57 13.50
N LEU A 206 -3.16 6.24 13.72
CA LEU A 206 -3.15 5.22 12.70
C LEU A 206 -4.15 4.11 13.05
N ARG A 207 -4.85 3.57 12.07
CA ARG A 207 -5.70 2.39 12.22
C ARG A 207 -5.93 1.67 10.90
N LYS A 208 -6.46 0.45 10.93
CA LYS A 208 -6.76 -0.37 9.74
C LYS A 208 -5.55 -0.49 8.81
N ILE A 209 -4.38 -0.78 9.39
CA ILE A 209 -3.16 -0.97 8.62
C ILE A 209 -3.19 -2.37 8.03
N GLU A 210 -3.13 -2.47 6.71
CA GLU A 210 -3.24 -3.73 5.96
C GLU A 210 -2.35 -3.69 4.72
N TYR A 211 -1.85 -4.84 4.30
CA TYR A 211 -1.13 -4.98 3.02
C TYR A 211 -1.64 -6.18 2.23
N ARG A 212 -1.34 -6.20 0.95
CA ARG A 212 -1.50 -7.36 0.08
C ARG A 212 -0.39 -7.44 -0.96
N LEU A 213 -0.10 -8.64 -1.41
CA LEU A 213 0.78 -8.86 -2.55
C LEU A 213 0.00 -8.60 -3.85
N LEU A 214 0.65 -7.92 -4.79
CA LEU A 214 0.23 -7.90 -6.17
C LEU A 214 0.75 -9.19 -6.80
N ARG A 215 -0.11 -9.97 -7.46
CA ARG A 215 0.38 -11.11 -8.24
C ARG A 215 1.23 -10.57 -9.38
N ALA A 216 2.39 -11.16 -9.59
CA ALA A 216 3.17 -10.89 -10.78
C ALA A 216 2.30 -11.16 -12.02
N PRO A 217 2.43 -10.39 -13.12
CA PRO A 217 1.85 -10.77 -14.40
C PRO A 217 2.30 -12.20 -14.70
N SER A 218 1.37 -13.08 -15.10
CA SER A 218 1.73 -14.41 -15.57
C SER A 218 2.64 -14.24 -16.78
N GLU A 219 3.88 -14.73 -16.71
CA GLU A 219 4.72 -14.87 -17.87
C GLU A 219 3.99 -15.79 -18.88
N ASN A 220 3.58 -15.21 -20.01
CA ASN A 220 3.02 -15.94 -21.15
C ASN A 220 4.13 -16.51 -22.01
#